data_e3f83cfc59e97d68761ec2f6c3c255b1
#
_entry.id   e3f83cfc59e97d68761ec2f6c3c255b1
#
_cell.length_a   1.000
_cell.length_b   1.000
_cell.length_c   1.000
_cell.angle_alpha   90.00
_cell.angle_beta   90.00
_cell.angle_gamma   90.00
#
_symmetry.space_group_name_H-M   'P 1'
#
loop_
_entity.id
_entity.type
_entity.pdbx_description
1 polymer ?
#
loop_
_entity_poly.entity_id
_entity_poly.type
_entity_poly.pdbx_seq_one_letter_code
_entity_poly.pdbx_strand_id
1 'polypeptide(L)'
;MRPTHLSAPLAVVILLVSSAPIASANPTAPRVSDDRAAPELVMMPFRGISRPVRALPPVDVEGGPKLWLGSLENENDQRGSNLDERGIRYGTGTAKVDDRSVSPSRPTGEPMAPDLILDFDGLSSIISGPPDTEGAVGPDHYVQFVNIQFRIYDKTGAPLTAPAATNSLWAGSGSTCEGDLYADPIVMYDEPADRWVITYIALEIGSGFVACVAVSTSGDPTDEYFLYELETPLIPDYPKLGVWPDPVHNAYVMGTMPIPDPQGKHDVYALDRERLLIGAEPRPAQRF
;
A
#
# COMPACT_ATOMS: atom_id res chain seq x y z
N MET A 1 -51.21 51.12 55.28
CA MET A 1 -50.15 51.96 54.67
C MET A 1 -49.13 51.08 54.02
N ARG A 2 -49.11 51.04 52.71
CA ARG A 2 -48.15 50.25 51.90
C ARG A 2 -47.15 51.25 51.35
N PRO A 3 -45.83 50.98 51.37
CA PRO A 3 -44.85 51.79 50.65
C PRO A 3 -44.77 51.36 49.17
N THR A 4 -44.79 52.38 48.35
CA THR A 4 -44.62 52.29 46.90
C THR A 4 -43.14 52.19 46.53
N HIS A 5 -42.73 51.12 45.84
CA HIS A 5 -41.38 51.01 45.30
C HIS A 5 -41.32 51.71 43.92
N LEU A 6 -40.50 52.75 43.84
CA LEU A 6 -40.10 53.33 42.54
C LEU A 6 -39.01 52.47 41.94
N SER A 7 -39.29 51.96 40.74
CA SER A 7 -38.29 51.30 39.89
C SER A 7 -37.65 52.34 38.99
N ALA A 8 -36.36 52.51 39.06
CA ALA A 8 -35.58 53.30 38.12
C ALA A 8 -35.20 52.43 36.89
N PRO A 9 -35.23 52.95 35.67
CA PRO A 9 -34.83 52.21 34.48
C PRO A 9 -33.31 52.11 34.39
N LEU A 10 -32.82 50.88 34.18
CA LEU A 10 -31.41 50.57 33.91
C LEU A 10 -31.08 50.91 32.44
N ALA A 11 -30.28 51.96 32.23
CA ALA A 11 -29.78 52.28 30.89
C ALA A 11 -28.65 51.30 30.49
N VAL A 12 -28.91 50.48 29.47
CA VAL A 12 -27.89 49.64 28.87
C VAL A 12 -27.14 50.46 27.82
N VAL A 13 -25.87 50.74 28.09
CA VAL A 13 -24.96 51.35 27.12
C VAL A 13 -24.35 50.24 26.28
N ILE A 14 -24.74 50.13 25.03
CA ILE A 14 -24.12 49.24 24.05
C ILE A 14 -22.94 49.95 23.44
N LEU A 15 -21.72 49.54 23.85
CA LEU A 15 -20.50 49.92 23.14
C LEU A 15 -20.38 49.11 21.85
N LEU A 16 -20.61 49.75 20.72
CA LEU A 16 -20.27 49.19 19.41
C LEU A 16 -18.78 49.33 19.19
N VAL A 17 -18.04 48.24 19.42
CA VAL A 17 -16.65 48.12 18.98
C VAL A 17 -16.64 47.81 17.50
N SER A 18 -16.31 48.78 16.68
CA SER A 18 -16.07 48.60 15.24
C SER A 18 -14.76 47.84 15.06
N SER A 19 -14.84 46.54 14.81
CA SER A 19 -13.69 45.76 14.36
C SER A 19 -13.51 45.95 12.86
N ALA A 20 -12.52 46.72 12.46
CA ALA A 20 -12.06 46.72 11.07
C ALA A 20 -11.52 45.33 10.72
N PRO A 21 -11.81 44.79 9.55
CA PRO A 21 -11.27 43.51 9.12
C PRO A 21 -9.75 43.65 8.90
N ILE A 22 -8.96 42.95 9.66
CA ILE A 22 -7.52 42.75 9.37
C ILE A 22 -7.51 41.92 8.06
N ALA A 23 -7.13 42.55 6.95
CA ALA A 23 -6.85 41.83 5.73
C ALA A 23 -5.65 40.91 5.96
N SER A 24 -5.90 39.64 6.22
CA SER A 24 -4.90 38.59 6.19
C SER A 24 -4.44 38.44 4.74
N ALA A 25 -3.27 38.99 4.42
CA ALA A 25 -2.59 38.66 3.17
C ALA A 25 -2.13 37.21 3.28
N ASN A 26 -2.96 36.28 2.77
CA ASN A 26 -2.51 34.92 2.52
C ASN A 26 -1.35 34.99 1.54
N PRO A 27 -0.15 34.48 1.88
CA PRO A 27 0.87 34.30 0.90
C PRO A 27 0.29 33.38 -0.19
N THR A 28 0.14 33.89 -1.41
CA THR A 28 -0.26 33.12 -2.57
C THR A 28 0.71 31.94 -2.68
N ALA A 29 0.24 30.76 -2.33
CA ALA A 29 0.96 29.53 -2.68
C ALA A 29 1.26 29.59 -4.17
N PRO A 30 2.45 29.18 -4.63
CA PRO A 30 2.77 29.18 -6.04
C PRO A 30 1.69 28.39 -6.76
N ARG A 31 0.97 29.01 -7.69
CA ARG A 31 0.10 28.29 -8.60
C ARG A 31 0.99 27.36 -9.39
N VAL A 32 0.95 26.07 -9.04
CA VAL A 32 1.47 25.03 -9.91
C VAL A 32 0.65 25.17 -11.19
N SER A 33 1.32 25.46 -12.32
CA SER A 33 0.68 25.54 -13.63
C SER A 33 -0.10 24.25 -13.86
N ASP A 34 -1.35 24.38 -14.24
CA ASP A 34 -2.32 23.29 -14.45
C ASP A 34 -2.09 22.57 -15.81
N ASP A 35 -0.83 22.45 -16.21
CA ASP A 35 -0.39 21.76 -17.43
C ASP A 35 -0.24 20.25 -17.25
N ARG A 36 -0.88 19.69 -16.19
CA ARG A 36 -0.88 18.25 -16.00
C ARG A 36 -1.88 17.63 -16.97
N ALA A 37 -1.40 16.65 -17.74
CA ALA A 37 -2.31 15.80 -18.50
C ALA A 37 -3.39 15.23 -17.58
N ALA A 38 -4.62 15.17 -18.09
CA ALA A 38 -5.69 14.51 -17.34
C ALA A 38 -5.30 13.05 -17.03
N PRO A 39 -5.68 12.50 -15.87
CA PRO A 39 -5.37 11.12 -15.55
C PRO A 39 -6.03 10.17 -16.55
N GLU A 40 -5.34 9.11 -16.89
CA GLU A 40 -5.91 7.99 -17.65
C GLU A 40 -6.86 7.20 -16.74
N LEU A 41 -8.02 6.83 -17.27
CA LEU A 41 -8.98 5.99 -16.55
C LEU A 41 -8.71 4.51 -16.88
N VAL A 42 -8.45 3.73 -15.84
CA VAL A 42 -8.11 2.31 -15.94
C VAL A 42 -9.18 1.46 -15.27
N MET A 43 -9.60 0.38 -15.94
CA MET A 43 -10.62 -0.51 -15.40
C MET A 43 -10.09 -1.31 -14.21
N MET A 44 -10.96 -1.49 -13.23
CA MET A 44 -10.68 -2.25 -12.01
C MET A 44 -11.94 -3.03 -11.59
N PRO A 45 -12.35 -4.06 -12.36
CA PRO A 45 -13.57 -4.80 -12.07
C PRO A 45 -13.50 -5.53 -10.72
N PHE A 46 -14.66 -5.60 -10.06
CA PHE A 46 -14.90 -6.48 -8.92
C PHE A 46 -14.97 -7.94 -9.40
N ARG A 47 -14.21 -8.83 -8.78
CA ARG A 47 -14.09 -10.24 -9.17
C ARG A 47 -14.77 -11.22 -8.21
N GLY A 48 -15.38 -10.71 -7.14
CA GLY A 48 -16.11 -11.52 -6.18
C GLY A 48 -15.53 -11.45 -4.76
N ILE A 49 -15.87 -12.46 -3.98
CA ILE A 49 -15.43 -12.60 -2.59
C ILE A 49 -14.65 -13.91 -2.47
N SER A 50 -13.49 -13.87 -1.83
CA SER A 50 -12.66 -15.05 -1.60
C SER A 50 -13.33 -16.03 -0.63
N ARG A 51 -12.78 -17.23 -0.52
CA ARG A 51 -13.00 -18.06 0.67
C ARG A 51 -12.30 -17.41 1.87
N PRO A 52 -12.74 -17.70 3.12
CA PRO A 52 -11.99 -17.29 4.29
C PRO A 52 -10.55 -17.83 4.21
N VAL A 53 -9.57 -16.99 4.57
CA VAL A 53 -8.14 -17.38 4.51
C VAL A 53 -7.87 -18.62 5.35
N ARG A 54 -8.54 -18.76 6.51
CA ARG A 54 -8.44 -19.98 7.36
C ARG A 54 -8.89 -21.26 6.66
N ALA A 55 -9.60 -21.19 5.54
CA ALA A 55 -10.07 -22.33 4.76
C ALA A 55 -9.27 -22.57 3.47
N LEU A 56 -8.22 -21.76 3.22
CA LEU A 56 -7.34 -21.95 2.07
C LEU A 56 -6.47 -23.20 2.25
N PRO A 57 -6.16 -23.92 1.16
CA PRO A 57 -5.26 -25.06 1.24
C PRO A 57 -3.83 -24.58 1.59
N PRO A 58 -3.05 -25.41 2.32
CA PRO A 58 -1.62 -25.16 2.48
C PRO A 58 -0.93 -25.08 1.12
N VAL A 59 0.10 -24.23 1.03
CA VAL A 59 0.94 -24.17 -0.17
C VAL A 59 1.62 -25.52 -0.39
N ASP A 60 1.58 -25.99 -1.63
CA ASP A 60 2.31 -27.22 -2.02
C ASP A 60 3.78 -26.90 -2.27
N VAL A 61 4.62 -27.27 -1.32
CA VAL A 61 6.09 -27.09 -1.41
C VAL A 61 6.78 -28.22 -2.17
N GLU A 62 6.10 -29.35 -2.42
CA GLU A 62 6.66 -30.52 -3.10
C GLU A 62 6.55 -30.42 -4.63
N GLY A 63 5.63 -29.59 -5.13
CA GLY A 63 5.37 -29.42 -6.57
C GLY A 63 6.48 -28.74 -7.38
N GLY A 64 7.58 -28.36 -6.74
CA GLY A 64 8.68 -27.62 -7.36
C GLY A 64 8.35 -26.15 -7.62
N PRO A 65 9.33 -25.35 -8.05
CA PRO A 65 9.11 -23.94 -8.33
C PRO A 65 8.15 -23.80 -9.51
N LYS A 66 6.97 -23.26 -9.25
CA LYS A 66 6.12 -22.74 -10.31
C LYS A 66 6.85 -21.56 -10.96
N LEU A 67 6.73 -21.44 -12.28
CA LEU A 67 7.29 -20.31 -12.99
C LEU A 67 6.64 -19.04 -12.43
N TRP A 68 7.42 -18.16 -11.83
CA TRP A 68 6.98 -16.91 -11.22
C TRP A 68 7.63 -15.73 -11.92
N LEU A 69 7.01 -14.55 -11.85
CA LEU A 69 7.46 -13.36 -12.57
C LEU A 69 8.89 -12.93 -12.22
N GLY A 70 9.34 -13.15 -10.99
CA GLY A 70 10.71 -12.87 -10.58
C GLY A 70 11.80 -13.59 -11.38
N SER A 71 11.47 -14.67 -12.12
CA SER A 71 12.40 -15.24 -13.08
C SER A 71 12.61 -14.34 -14.30
N LEU A 72 11.64 -13.49 -14.64
CA LEU A 72 11.75 -12.48 -15.69
C LEU A 72 12.51 -11.25 -15.23
N GLU A 73 12.38 -10.89 -13.96
CA GLU A 73 13.11 -9.79 -13.33
C GLU A 73 14.60 -10.07 -13.28
N ASN A 74 15.00 -11.30 -12.91
CA ASN A 74 16.42 -11.70 -12.89
C ASN A 74 17.10 -11.61 -14.26
N GLU A 75 16.36 -11.79 -15.35
CA GLU A 75 16.90 -11.57 -16.69
C GLU A 75 17.09 -10.08 -17.01
N ASN A 76 16.24 -9.22 -16.47
CA ASN A 76 16.37 -7.78 -16.58
C ASN A 76 17.45 -7.21 -15.66
N ASP A 77 17.58 -7.74 -14.44
CA ASP A 77 18.65 -7.38 -13.51
C ASP A 77 20.04 -7.74 -14.07
N GLN A 78 20.15 -8.88 -14.74
CA GLN A 78 21.39 -9.23 -15.43
C GLN A 78 21.67 -8.31 -16.63
N ARG A 79 20.62 -7.77 -17.29
CA ARG A 79 20.78 -6.72 -18.30
C ARG A 79 21.07 -5.36 -17.67
N GLY A 80 20.55 -5.10 -16.46
CA GLY A 80 20.87 -3.91 -15.65
C GLY A 80 22.31 -3.88 -15.17
N SER A 81 22.92 -5.02 -14.88
CA SER A 81 24.35 -5.10 -14.55
C SER A 81 25.24 -4.75 -15.75
N ASN A 82 24.76 -4.90 -16.97
CA ASN A 82 25.42 -4.40 -18.18
C ASN A 82 25.21 -2.88 -18.41
N LEU A 83 24.45 -2.20 -17.56
CA LEU A 83 24.39 -0.72 -17.55
C LEU A 83 25.69 -0.07 -17.09
N ASP A 84 26.63 -0.83 -16.50
CA ASP A 84 28.00 -0.37 -16.26
C ASP A 84 28.72 0.08 -17.54
N GLU A 85 28.38 -0.47 -18.69
CA GLU A 85 28.95 -0.03 -19.98
C GLU A 85 28.43 1.34 -20.43
N ARG A 86 27.36 1.86 -19.84
CA ARG A 86 26.83 3.19 -20.08
C ARG A 86 27.25 4.23 -19.04
N GLY A 87 28.19 3.89 -18.16
CA GLY A 87 28.81 4.84 -17.25
C GLY A 87 28.01 5.21 -16.00
N ILE A 88 26.90 4.49 -15.72
CA ILE A 88 26.23 4.60 -14.41
C ILE A 88 26.88 3.54 -13.50
N ARG A 89 28.00 3.91 -12.91
CA ARG A 89 28.60 3.14 -11.83
C ARG A 89 27.74 3.27 -10.58
N TYR A 90 26.92 2.28 -10.28
CA TYR A 90 26.60 2.02 -8.89
C TYR A 90 27.93 1.59 -8.24
N GLY A 91 28.56 2.54 -7.55
CA GLY A 91 29.92 2.39 -7.12
C GLY A 91 30.05 1.24 -6.12
N THR A 92 30.70 0.17 -6.53
CA THR A 92 31.60 -0.59 -5.64
C THR A 92 32.87 0.23 -5.34
N GLY A 93 32.89 1.49 -5.76
CA GLY A 93 33.84 2.45 -5.27
C GLY A 93 33.57 2.64 -3.81
N THR A 94 34.52 2.32 -2.94
CA THR A 94 34.69 2.99 -1.67
C THR A 94 34.69 4.49 -1.96
N ALA A 95 33.48 5.08 -2.13
CA ALA A 95 33.35 6.51 -2.00
C ALA A 95 33.90 6.77 -0.61
N LYS A 96 35.08 7.38 -0.55
CA LYS A 96 35.47 8.08 0.68
C LYS A 96 34.36 9.10 0.88
N VAL A 97 33.34 8.72 1.62
CA VAL A 97 32.40 9.65 2.21
C VAL A 97 33.32 10.59 2.97
N ASP A 98 33.39 11.85 2.53
CA ASP A 98 34.09 12.87 3.29
C ASP A 98 33.36 12.90 4.65
N ASP A 99 33.99 12.31 5.65
CA ASP A 99 33.49 12.14 7.01
C ASP A 99 33.13 13.47 7.69
N ARG A 100 33.27 14.57 6.98
CA ARG A 100 32.95 15.92 7.46
C ARG A 100 31.56 16.39 7.12
N SER A 101 30.82 15.71 6.24
CA SER A 101 29.51 16.19 5.79
C SER A 101 28.32 15.53 6.45
N VAL A 102 28.50 14.44 7.22
CA VAL A 102 27.40 13.74 7.89
C VAL A 102 27.84 13.25 9.26
N SER A 103 28.13 14.19 10.15
CA SER A 103 28.04 13.91 11.57
C SER A 103 26.92 14.76 12.16
N PRO A 104 25.68 14.27 12.21
CA PRO A 104 24.87 14.68 13.33
C PRO A 104 25.66 14.23 14.55
N SER A 105 26.01 15.19 15.42
CA SER A 105 26.55 14.89 16.73
C SER A 105 25.67 13.80 17.34
N ARG A 106 26.20 12.57 17.37
CA ARG A 106 25.52 11.42 17.95
C ARG A 106 25.19 11.83 19.38
N PRO A 107 23.92 11.86 19.79
CA PRO A 107 23.62 12.07 21.19
C PRO A 107 24.43 11.05 21.98
N THR A 108 25.19 11.49 23.00
CA THR A 108 25.96 10.63 23.89
C THR A 108 25.03 9.89 24.88
N GLY A 109 23.78 9.60 24.46
CA GLY A 109 22.85 8.72 25.14
C GLY A 109 22.96 7.31 24.58
N GLU A 110 22.71 6.32 25.40
CA GLU A 110 22.56 4.93 24.96
C GLU A 110 21.60 4.86 23.78
N PRO A 111 21.86 4.03 22.74
CA PRO A 111 20.95 3.89 21.63
C PRO A 111 19.59 3.46 22.19
N MET A 112 18.60 4.32 22.08
CA MET A 112 17.21 4.05 22.51
C MET A 112 16.54 3.18 21.41
N ALA A 113 17.09 2.00 21.15
CA ALA A 113 16.31 0.97 20.49
C ALA A 113 15.24 0.50 21.49
N PRO A 114 13.97 0.36 21.08
CA PRO A 114 12.97 -0.25 21.94
C PRO A 114 13.42 -1.66 22.34
N ASP A 115 13.10 -2.08 23.56
CA ASP A 115 13.36 -3.42 24.01
C ASP A 115 12.65 -4.42 23.10
N LEU A 116 13.35 -5.49 22.73
CA LEU A 116 12.75 -6.61 21.99
C LEU A 116 11.70 -7.28 22.87
N ILE A 117 10.43 -7.20 22.48
CA ILE A 117 9.32 -7.77 23.22
C ILE A 117 9.07 -9.21 22.78
N LEU A 118 9.20 -9.48 21.50
CA LEU A 118 8.92 -10.78 20.88
C LEU A 118 9.82 -10.99 19.67
N ASP A 119 10.33 -12.21 19.54
CA ASP A 119 11.05 -12.72 18.39
C ASP A 119 10.53 -14.13 18.07
N PHE A 120 10.27 -14.41 16.78
CA PHE A 120 9.80 -15.73 16.34
C PHE A 120 10.17 -15.99 14.88
N ASP A 121 10.30 -17.26 14.52
CA ASP A 121 10.55 -17.68 13.14
C ASP A 121 9.29 -17.52 12.30
N GLY A 122 9.36 -16.67 11.26
CA GLY A 122 8.30 -16.47 10.29
C GLY A 122 8.34 -17.48 9.13
N LEU A 123 7.74 -17.07 7.99
CA LEU A 123 7.85 -17.81 6.73
C LEU A 123 9.28 -17.81 6.20
N SER A 124 9.70 -18.93 5.64
CA SER A 124 10.97 -19.04 4.92
C SER A 124 10.75 -19.06 3.41
N SER A 125 11.72 -18.51 2.66
CA SER A 125 11.72 -18.52 1.20
C SER A 125 12.31 -19.82 0.65
N ILE A 126 11.58 -20.91 0.81
CA ILE A 126 12.03 -22.22 0.29
C ILE A 126 11.62 -22.49 -1.15
N ILE A 127 10.66 -21.72 -1.68
CA ILE A 127 10.03 -21.95 -3.00
C ILE A 127 10.16 -20.76 -3.94
N SER A 128 10.78 -19.67 -3.50
CA SER A 128 10.97 -18.46 -4.33
C SER A 128 12.27 -17.74 -3.99
N GLY A 129 12.83 -17.06 -4.96
CA GLY A 129 14.00 -16.18 -4.83
C GLY A 129 13.98 -15.10 -5.92
N PRO A 130 14.03 -13.81 -5.55
CA PRO A 130 14.23 -13.26 -4.21
C PRO A 130 13.03 -13.46 -3.28
N PRO A 131 13.19 -13.27 -1.96
CA PRO A 131 12.11 -13.51 -1.00
C PRO A 131 11.06 -12.40 -0.98
N ASP A 132 11.37 -11.19 -1.38
CA ASP A 132 10.52 -9.99 -1.40
C ASP A 132 9.59 -9.95 -0.19
N THR A 133 10.22 -10.00 0.98
CA THR A 133 9.52 -10.15 2.25
C THR A 133 8.74 -8.89 2.59
N GLU A 134 7.45 -9.03 2.82
CA GLU A 134 6.54 -7.97 3.24
C GLU A 134 5.77 -8.37 4.49
N GLY A 135 5.27 -7.39 5.24
CA GLY A 135 4.45 -7.65 6.40
C GLY A 135 3.78 -6.42 6.96
N ALA A 136 2.61 -6.61 7.53
CA ALA A 136 1.87 -5.56 8.22
C ALA A 136 1.35 -6.05 9.56
N VAL A 137 1.29 -5.12 10.53
CA VAL A 137 0.80 -5.36 11.89
C VAL A 137 -0.48 -4.58 12.08
N GLY A 138 -1.56 -5.28 12.46
CA GLY A 138 -2.81 -4.70 12.92
C GLY A 138 -2.95 -4.79 14.45
N PRO A 139 -4.13 -4.50 15.02
CA PRO A 139 -4.36 -4.58 16.46
C PRO A 139 -4.07 -5.94 17.06
N ASP A 140 -4.55 -7.01 16.43
CA ASP A 140 -4.52 -8.38 16.98
C ASP A 140 -3.69 -9.36 16.14
N HIS A 141 -3.28 -8.97 14.92
CA HIS A 141 -2.68 -9.86 13.95
C HIS A 141 -1.39 -9.30 13.36
N TYR A 142 -0.54 -10.20 12.85
CA TYR A 142 0.56 -9.92 11.93
C TYR A 142 0.36 -10.77 10.68
N VAL A 143 0.38 -10.13 9.51
CA VAL A 143 0.31 -10.81 8.21
C VAL A 143 1.67 -10.71 7.55
N GLN A 144 2.26 -11.86 7.19
CA GLN A 144 3.55 -11.92 6.53
C GLN A 144 3.42 -12.53 5.14
N PHE A 145 4.09 -11.91 4.18
CA PHE A 145 4.34 -12.45 2.85
C PHE A 145 5.82 -12.76 2.66
N VAL A 146 6.09 -13.82 1.93
CA VAL A 146 7.40 -14.14 1.38
C VAL A 146 7.17 -14.54 -0.07
N ASN A 147 7.26 -13.56 -0.94
CA ASN A 147 6.90 -13.57 -2.35
C ASN A 147 5.59 -14.34 -2.64
N ILE A 148 5.62 -15.58 -3.13
CA ILE A 148 4.44 -16.30 -3.61
C ILE A 148 3.59 -16.97 -2.51
N GLN A 149 3.86 -16.72 -1.25
CA GLN A 149 3.12 -17.30 -0.12
C GLN A 149 2.92 -16.31 1.02
N PHE A 150 1.90 -16.57 1.85
CA PHE A 150 1.65 -15.76 3.03
C PHE A 150 1.16 -16.60 4.22
N ARG A 151 1.26 -16.01 5.40
CA ARG A 151 0.79 -16.59 6.65
C ARG A 151 0.34 -15.51 7.62
N ILE A 152 -0.63 -15.85 8.47
CA ILE A 152 -1.16 -14.97 9.49
C ILE A 152 -0.79 -15.50 10.86
N TYR A 153 -0.39 -14.59 11.75
CA TYR A 153 0.01 -14.86 13.12
C TYR A 153 -0.79 -13.97 14.09
N ASP A 154 -0.95 -14.43 15.31
CA ASP A 154 -1.40 -13.58 16.42
C ASP A 154 -0.25 -12.73 16.97
N LYS A 155 -0.54 -11.89 17.95
CA LYS A 155 0.46 -11.00 18.59
C LYS A 155 1.44 -11.73 19.51
N THR A 156 1.28 -13.04 19.71
CA THR A 156 2.24 -13.89 20.42
C THR A 156 3.21 -14.59 19.46
N GLY A 157 3.04 -14.39 18.13
CA GLY A 157 3.81 -15.09 17.10
C GLY A 157 3.26 -16.48 16.78
N ALA A 158 2.15 -16.89 17.40
CA ALA A 158 1.53 -18.17 17.08
C ALA A 158 0.82 -18.09 15.71
N PRO A 159 1.05 -19.07 14.81
CA PRO A 159 0.41 -19.09 13.52
C PRO A 159 -1.08 -19.41 13.62
N LEU A 160 -1.91 -18.58 12.99
CA LEU A 160 -3.36 -18.76 12.90
C LEU A 160 -3.76 -19.52 11.64
N THR A 161 -2.90 -19.56 10.63
CA THR A 161 -3.15 -20.27 9.37
C THR A 161 -1.95 -21.14 8.98
N ALA A 162 -2.17 -22.12 8.10
CA ALA A 162 -1.07 -22.72 7.36
C ALA A 162 -0.50 -21.68 6.36
N PRO A 163 0.74 -21.82 5.87
CA PRO A 163 1.20 -21.07 4.72
C PRO A 163 0.28 -21.32 3.52
N ALA A 164 -0.19 -20.26 2.86
CA ALA A 164 -1.06 -20.35 1.70
C ALA A 164 -0.40 -19.66 0.49
N ALA A 165 -0.64 -20.17 -0.72
CA ALA A 165 -0.20 -19.52 -1.93
C ALA A 165 -0.99 -18.22 -2.13
N THR A 166 -0.33 -17.14 -2.55
CA THR A 166 -0.94 -15.82 -2.69
C THR A 166 -2.14 -15.84 -3.62
N ASN A 167 -2.03 -16.52 -4.78
CA ASN A 167 -3.11 -16.65 -5.76
C ASN A 167 -4.30 -17.49 -5.27
N SER A 168 -4.14 -18.27 -4.20
CA SER A 168 -5.24 -19.07 -3.65
C SER A 168 -6.41 -18.24 -3.10
N LEU A 169 -6.17 -16.94 -2.80
CA LEU A 169 -7.24 -15.99 -2.48
C LEU A 169 -8.24 -15.81 -3.62
N TRP A 170 -7.79 -15.92 -4.87
CA TRP A 170 -8.64 -15.74 -6.06
C TRP A 170 -9.22 -17.04 -6.61
N ALA A 171 -9.01 -18.17 -5.93
CA ALA A 171 -9.47 -19.47 -6.41
C ALA A 171 -10.97 -19.49 -6.73
N GLY A 172 -11.31 -19.75 -8.01
CA GLY A 172 -12.67 -19.79 -8.53
C GLY A 172 -13.23 -18.43 -8.97
N SER A 173 -12.42 -17.38 -9.00
CA SER A 173 -12.83 -16.05 -9.48
C SER A 173 -12.84 -15.90 -11.00
N GLY A 174 -12.11 -16.77 -11.71
CA GLY A 174 -11.88 -16.66 -13.16
C GLY A 174 -11.06 -15.43 -13.56
N SER A 175 -10.31 -14.87 -12.63
CA SER A 175 -9.46 -13.69 -12.79
C SER A 175 -8.04 -14.11 -13.18
N THR A 176 -7.28 -13.24 -13.85
CA THR A 176 -5.83 -13.42 -14.09
C THR A 176 -5.08 -13.61 -12.77
N CYS A 177 -5.59 -13.05 -11.67
CA CYS A 177 -5.02 -13.19 -10.33
C CYS A 177 -5.06 -14.62 -9.77
N GLU A 178 -5.89 -15.51 -10.33
CA GLU A 178 -5.93 -16.92 -9.99
C GLU A 178 -4.79 -17.72 -10.62
N GLY A 179 -4.13 -17.15 -11.63
CA GLY A 179 -3.09 -17.81 -12.40
C GLY A 179 -1.82 -18.11 -11.62
N ASP A 180 -0.91 -18.86 -12.23
CA ASP A 180 0.33 -19.32 -11.60
C ASP A 180 1.53 -18.38 -11.80
N LEU A 181 1.38 -17.30 -12.59
CA LEU A 181 2.43 -16.30 -12.83
C LEU A 181 2.12 -15.05 -12.01
N TYR A 182 2.74 -14.91 -10.85
CA TYR A 182 2.52 -13.80 -9.93
C TYR A 182 3.74 -13.55 -9.05
N ALA A 183 3.89 -12.31 -8.56
CA ALA A 183 5.00 -11.85 -7.74
C ALA A 183 4.66 -10.57 -6.95
N ASP A 184 5.62 -10.07 -6.18
CA ASP A 184 5.66 -8.76 -5.53
C ASP A 184 4.44 -8.45 -4.67
N PRO A 185 4.16 -9.28 -3.66
CA PRO A 185 3.06 -9.01 -2.76
C PRO A 185 3.37 -7.80 -1.87
N ILE A 186 2.33 -7.01 -1.61
CA ILE A 186 2.31 -5.97 -0.59
C ILE A 186 1.12 -6.23 0.31
N VAL A 187 1.30 -6.07 1.61
CA VAL A 187 0.22 -6.07 2.58
C VAL A 187 0.25 -4.78 3.39
N MET A 188 -0.92 -4.19 3.59
CA MET A 188 -1.11 -3.00 4.40
C MET A 188 -2.32 -3.18 5.33
N TYR A 189 -2.20 -2.70 6.57
CA TYR A 189 -3.35 -2.53 7.45
C TYR A 189 -3.85 -1.08 7.35
N ASP A 190 -5.08 -0.92 6.88
CA ASP A 190 -5.80 0.35 6.79
C ASP A 190 -6.45 0.63 8.15
N GLU A 191 -5.70 1.26 9.05
CA GLU A 191 -6.13 1.54 10.42
C GLU A 191 -7.45 2.32 10.50
N PRO A 192 -7.69 3.40 9.71
CA PRO A 192 -8.96 4.13 9.74
C PRO A 192 -10.18 3.29 9.38
N ALA A 193 -10.04 2.25 8.58
CA ALA A 193 -11.14 1.40 8.15
C ALA A 193 -11.21 0.08 8.91
N ASP A 194 -10.17 -0.27 9.67
CA ASP A 194 -9.99 -1.58 10.28
C ASP A 194 -10.07 -2.70 9.21
N ARG A 195 -9.20 -2.59 8.18
CA ARG A 195 -9.17 -3.52 7.05
C ARG A 195 -7.74 -3.82 6.62
N TRP A 196 -7.58 -5.02 6.09
CA TRP A 196 -6.34 -5.46 5.46
C TRP A 196 -6.45 -5.31 3.96
N VAL A 197 -5.39 -4.80 3.34
CA VAL A 197 -5.29 -4.64 1.90
C VAL A 197 -4.06 -5.40 1.42
N ILE A 198 -4.28 -6.31 0.47
CA ILE A 198 -3.24 -7.11 -0.15
C ILE A 198 -3.20 -6.76 -1.63
N THR A 199 -2.02 -6.53 -2.17
CA THR A 199 -1.81 -6.43 -3.61
C THR A 199 -0.68 -7.33 -4.05
N TYR A 200 -0.72 -7.78 -5.30
CA TYR A 200 0.38 -8.44 -5.98
C TYR A 200 0.19 -8.29 -7.50
N ILE A 201 1.24 -8.54 -8.25
CA ILE A 201 1.18 -8.51 -9.70
C ILE A 201 0.90 -9.91 -10.25
N ALA A 202 0.11 -10.00 -11.31
CA ALA A 202 -0.14 -11.25 -12.02
C ALA A 202 -0.08 -11.06 -13.54
N LEU A 203 0.24 -12.15 -14.21
CA LEU A 203 0.36 -12.21 -15.68
C LEU A 203 -0.37 -13.42 -16.19
N GLU A 204 -1.13 -13.22 -17.26
CA GLU A 204 -1.60 -14.31 -18.11
C GLU A 204 -0.97 -14.18 -19.50
N ILE A 205 -0.31 -15.23 -19.97
CA ILE A 205 0.36 -15.24 -21.27
C ILE A 205 -0.68 -15.03 -22.38
N GLY A 206 -0.57 -13.89 -23.06
CA GLY A 206 -1.49 -13.50 -24.14
C GLY A 206 -2.67 -12.63 -23.73
N SER A 207 -2.90 -12.42 -22.43
CA SER A 207 -4.01 -11.58 -21.92
C SER A 207 -3.56 -10.27 -21.28
N GLY A 208 -2.32 -10.18 -20.80
CA GLY A 208 -1.77 -8.95 -20.26
C GLY A 208 -1.32 -9.04 -18.81
N PHE A 209 -1.12 -7.87 -18.20
CA PHE A 209 -0.66 -7.71 -16.83
C PHE A 209 -1.76 -7.08 -15.99
N VAL A 210 -1.82 -7.47 -14.74
CA VAL A 210 -2.77 -6.92 -13.79
C VAL A 210 -2.13 -6.72 -12.42
N ALA A 211 -2.62 -5.74 -11.67
CA ALA A 211 -2.41 -5.70 -10.25
C ALA A 211 -3.65 -6.26 -9.55
N CYS A 212 -3.45 -7.31 -8.78
CA CYS A 212 -4.46 -7.94 -7.98
C CYS A 212 -4.62 -7.16 -6.67
N VAL A 213 -5.83 -6.80 -6.30
CA VAL A 213 -6.12 -6.06 -5.07
C VAL A 213 -7.19 -6.78 -4.29
N ALA A 214 -6.90 -7.13 -3.04
CA ALA A 214 -7.86 -7.74 -2.13
C ALA A 214 -8.01 -6.88 -0.87
N VAL A 215 -9.26 -6.65 -0.47
CA VAL A 215 -9.59 -5.88 0.75
C VAL A 215 -10.38 -6.78 1.68
N SER A 216 -9.94 -6.96 2.93
CA SER A 216 -10.64 -7.83 3.89
C SER A 216 -12.05 -7.34 4.17
N THR A 217 -12.97 -8.27 4.41
CA THR A 217 -14.37 -7.95 4.74
C THR A 217 -14.51 -7.46 6.19
N SER A 218 -13.51 -7.73 7.04
CA SER A 218 -13.47 -7.36 8.45
C SER A 218 -12.06 -6.99 8.91
N GLY A 219 -11.88 -6.65 10.19
CA GLY A 219 -10.57 -6.45 10.83
C GLY A 219 -9.79 -7.74 11.06
N ASP A 220 -10.43 -8.90 10.93
CA ASP A 220 -9.79 -10.22 11.02
C ASP A 220 -9.22 -10.64 9.65
N PRO A 221 -7.89 -10.69 9.47
CA PRO A 221 -7.27 -11.05 8.18
C PRO A 221 -7.49 -12.53 7.80
N THR A 222 -8.05 -13.36 8.68
CA THR A 222 -8.37 -14.75 8.38
C THR A 222 -9.74 -14.96 7.74
N ASP A 223 -10.54 -13.90 7.64
CA ASP A 223 -11.85 -13.88 6.98
C ASP A 223 -11.74 -13.81 5.45
N GLU A 224 -12.86 -13.53 4.78
CA GLU A 224 -12.95 -13.33 3.33
C GLU A 224 -12.38 -11.97 2.91
N TYR A 225 -12.07 -11.85 1.63
CA TYR A 225 -11.63 -10.62 0.99
C TYR A 225 -12.50 -10.29 -0.23
N PHE A 226 -12.80 -9.02 -0.43
CA PHE A 226 -13.30 -8.47 -1.69
C PHE A 226 -12.17 -8.44 -2.70
N LEU A 227 -12.37 -9.00 -3.88
CA LEU A 227 -11.35 -9.22 -4.90
C LEU A 227 -11.52 -8.27 -6.09
N TYR A 228 -10.44 -7.63 -6.50
CA TYR A 228 -10.42 -6.67 -7.59
C TYR A 228 -9.20 -6.91 -8.48
N GLU A 229 -9.35 -6.67 -9.77
CA GLU A 229 -8.30 -6.82 -10.76
C GLU A 229 -8.09 -5.49 -11.49
N LEU A 230 -6.99 -4.82 -11.24
CA LEU A 230 -6.62 -3.59 -11.93
C LEU A 230 -5.87 -3.94 -13.21
N GLU A 231 -6.46 -3.62 -14.37
CA GLU A 231 -5.80 -3.77 -15.65
C GLU A 231 -4.64 -2.79 -15.75
N THR A 232 -3.47 -3.25 -16.21
CA THR A 232 -2.30 -2.40 -16.35
C THR A 232 -1.72 -2.55 -17.77
N PRO A 233 -1.27 -1.45 -18.41
CA PRO A 233 -0.75 -1.53 -19.77
C PRO A 233 0.61 -2.22 -19.87
N LEU A 234 1.36 -2.26 -18.77
CA LEU A 234 2.68 -2.86 -18.64
C LEU A 234 2.76 -3.64 -17.32
N ILE A 235 3.80 -4.44 -17.10
CA ILE A 235 4.04 -5.09 -15.81
C ILE A 235 4.10 -4.00 -14.74
N PRO A 236 3.21 -4.00 -13.74
CA PRO A 236 3.21 -2.99 -12.69
C PRO A 236 4.19 -3.36 -11.56
N ASP A 237 5.48 -3.48 -11.94
CA ASP A 237 6.57 -3.96 -11.09
C ASP A 237 6.72 -3.16 -9.80
N TYR A 238 7.21 -3.81 -8.76
CA TYR A 238 7.56 -3.21 -7.48
C TYR A 238 6.44 -2.33 -6.89
N PRO A 239 5.20 -2.83 -6.74
CA PRO A 239 4.09 -2.02 -6.26
C PRO A 239 4.37 -1.53 -4.83
N LYS A 240 3.93 -0.30 -4.55
CA LYS A 240 3.92 0.27 -3.20
C LYS A 240 2.56 0.87 -2.94
N LEU A 241 1.98 0.57 -1.78
CA LEU A 241 0.62 0.94 -1.44
C LEU A 241 0.60 1.95 -0.29
N GLY A 242 -0.29 2.93 -0.39
CA GLY A 242 -0.59 3.89 0.65
C GLY A 242 -2.09 4.14 0.77
N VAL A 243 -2.52 4.66 1.92
CA VAL A 243 -3.91 5.04 2.17
C VAL A 243 -4.03 6.56 2.31
N TRP A 244 -5.05 7.12 1.68
CA TRP A 244 -5.42 8.53 1.80
C TRP A 244 -6.90 8.64 2.17
N PRO A 245 -7.25 8.63 3.48
CA PRO A 245 -8.63 8.59 3.97
C PRO A 245 -9.25 9.99 4.12
N ASP A 246 -9.13 10.82 3.10
CA ASP A 246 -9.70 12.17 3.09
C ASP A 246 -11.19 12.12 2.68
N PRO A 247 -12.09 12.92 3.29
CA PRO A 247 -13.51 12.91 2.93
C PRO A 247 -13.82 13.28 1.48
N VAL A 248 -12.90 13.97 0.79
CA VAL A 248 -13.07 14.43 -0.60
C VAL A 248 -12.30 13.53 -1.57
N HIS A 249 -11.13 13.02 -1.16
CA HIS A 249 -10.20 12.26 -2.00
C HIS A 249 -9.87 10.90 -1.37
N ASN A 250 -10.91 10.15 -1.00
CA ASN A 250 -10.78 8.86 -0.30
C ASN A 250 -10.23 7.78 -1.24
N ALA A 251 -8.94 7.51 -1.18
CA ALA A 251 -8.25 6.61 -2.12
C ALA A 251 -7.23 5.69 -1.44
N TYR A 252 -7.04 4.50 -2.03
CA TYR A 252 -5.76 3.82 -1.96
C TYR A 252 -4.89 4.34 -3.11
N VAL A 253 -3.63 4.61 -2.82
CA VAL A 253 -2.65 5.09 -3.81
C VAL A 253 -1.61 4.00 -4.01
N MET A 254 -1.48 3.52 -5.23
CA MET A 254 -0.50 2.50 -5.60
C MET A 254 0.51 3.11 -6.58
N GLY A 255 1.79 3.11 -6.20
CA GLY A 255 2.90 3.43 -7.09
C GLY A 255 3.49 2.17 -7.66
N THR A 256 3.88 2.17 -8.94
CA THR A 256 4.54 1.04 -9.60
C THR A 256 5.68 1.51 -10.50
N MET A 257 6.56 0.60 -10.84
CA MET A 257 7.63 0.79 -11.80
C MET A 257 7.30 -0.07 -13.04
N PRO A 258 6.71 0.52 -14.09
CA PRO A 258 6.24 -0.27 -15.23
C PRO A 258 7.39 -0.88 -16.02
N ILE A 259 7.29 -2.17 -16.40
CA ILE A 259 8.29 -2.87 -17.23
C ILE A 259 7.66 -3.28 -18.57
N PRO A 260 8.32 -3.02 -19.72
CA PRO A 260 9.54 -2.24 -19.89
C PRO A 260 9.29 -0.74 -19.77
N ASP A 261 10.13 -0.03 -19.03
CA ASP A 261 10.07 1.42 -18.95
C ASP A 261 11.31 2.08 -19.59
N PRO A 262 11.30 2.32 -20.89
CA PRO A 262 12.43 2.96 -21.57
C PRO A 262 12.63 4.44 -21.20
N GLN A 263 11.70 5.02 -20.44
CA GLN A 263 11.69 6.45 -20.09
C GLN A 263 11.99 6.72 -18.61
N GLY A 264 12.09 5.69 -17.77
CA GLY A 264 12.28 5.80 -16.32
C GLY A 264 11.11 6.47 -15.61
N LYS A 265 9.88 6.23 -16.09
CA LYS A 265 8.65 6.77 -15.50
C LYS A 265 8.08 5.79 -14.48
N HIS A 266 7.40 6.35 -13.52
CA HIS A 266 6.60 5.58 -12.56
C HIS A 266 5.13 5.83 -12.82
N ASP A 267 4.32 4.81 -12.68
CA ASP A 267 2.87 4.95 -12.69
C ASP A 267 2.37 5.13 -11.25
N VAL A 268 1.37 5.97 -11.08
CA VAL A 268 0.66 6.15 -9.82
C VAL A 268 -0.83 5.96 -10.08
N TYR A 269 -1.44 5.04 -9.36
CA TYR A 269 -2.87 4.73 -9.46
C TYR A 269 -3.60 5.20 -8.21
N ALA A 270 -4.69 5.95 -8.38
CA ALA A 270 -5.63 6.26 -7.32
C ALA A 270 -6.85 5.34 -7.45
N LEU A 271 -7.06 4.49 -6.44
CA LEU A 271 -8.11 3.47 -6.38
C LEU A 271 -9.26 3.94 -5.49
N ASP A 272 -10.49 3.64 -5.87
CA ASP A 272 -11.74 4.05 -5.18
C ASP A 272 -11.93 3.32 -3.84
N ARG A 273 -11.19 3.76 -2.80
CA ARG A 273 -11.19 3.13 -1.47
C ARG A 273 -12.60 2.93 -0.90
N GLU A 274 -13.50 3.90 -1.08
CA GLU A 274 -14.86 3.83 -0.54
C GLU A 274 -15.61 2.60 -1.04
N ARG A 275 -15.53 2.32 -2.33
CA ARG A 275 -16.19 1.16 -2.93
C ARG A 275 -15.45 -0.15 -2.69
N LEU A 276 -14.13 -0.09 -2.67
CA LEU A 276 -13.31 -1.27 -2.37
C LEU A 276 -13.59 -1.81 -0.96
N LEU A 277 -13.81 -0.94 0.01
CA LEU A 277 -14.11 -1.32 1.40
C LEU A 277 -15.44 -2.06 1.60
N ILE A 278 -16.38 -1.93 0.67
CA ILE A 278 -17.73 -2.50 0.78
C ILE A 278 -18.04 -3.57 -0.26
N GLY A 279 -17.06 -4.00 -1.04
CA GLY A 279 -17.25 -5.01 -2.07
C GLY A 279 -18.12 -4.54 -3.24
N ALA A 280 -18.14 -3.24 -3.53
CA ALA A 280 -18.89 -2.68 -4.64
C ALA A 280 -18.01 -2.51 -5.88
N GLU A 281 -18.62 -2.48 -7.08
CA GLU A 281 -17.94 -2.13 -8.32
C GLU A 281 -17.34 -0.72 -8.19
N PRO A 282 -15.99 -0.56 -8.29
CA PRO A 282 -15.35 0.73 -8.12
C PRO A 282 -15.51 1.61 -9.36
N ARG A 283 -15.34 2.91 -9.18
CA ARG A 283 -15.08 3.81 -10.29
C ARG A 283 -13.74 3.43 -10.93
N PRO A 284 -13.54 3.68 -12.23
CA PRO A 284 -12.24 3.44 -12.87
C PRO A 284 -11.11 4.10 -12.08
N ALA A 285 -10.00 3.38 -11.91
CA ALA A 285 -8.81 3.92 -11.27
C ALA A 285 -8.22 5.06 -12.12
N GLN A 286 -7.65 6.04 -11.47
CA GLN A 286 -6.97 7.15 -12.14
C GLN A 286 -5.48 6.85 -12.17
N ARG A 287 -4.88 6.79 -13.37
CA ARG A 287 -3.45 6.61 -13.60
C ARG A 287 -2.81 7.94 -13.99
N PHE A 288 -1.70 8.24 -13.36
CA PHE A 288 -0.92 9.47 -13.56
C PHE A 288 0.50 9.16 -14.02
#